data_e3fbf213c931bc60354244a19ad62b4c
#
_entry.id   e3fbf213c931bc60354244a19ad62b4c
#
_cell.length_a   1.000
_cell.length_b   1.000
_cell.length_c   1.000
_cell.angle_alpha   90.00
_cell.angle_beta   90.00
_cell.angle_gamma   90.00
#
_symmetry.space_group_name_H-M   'P 1'
#
loop_
_entity.id
_entity.type
_entity.pdbx_description
1 polymer ?
#
loop_
_entity_poly.entity_id
_entity_poly.type
_entity_poly.pdbx_seq_one_letter_code
_entity_poly.pdbx_strand_id
1 'polypeptide(L)'
;MTLKPFENRDVVQATIKVTNAGDGLSEALAIEPVEYDVGETITVVLETICTGVAYVPVRDTDVLKRVHTLRAGLGTIIDAKVVAKVLDDHRKALDEARGRGQLPFEGEGDDE
;
A
#
# COMPACT_ATOMS: atom_id res chain seq x y z
N MET A 1 4.32 -4.54 16.66
CA MET A 1 3.18 -5.43 16.43
C MET A 1 3.64 -6.74 15.85
N THR A 2 3.16 -7.84 16.41
CA THR A 2 3.59 -9.17 16.01
C THR A 2 2.50 -9.83 15.15
N LEU A 3 2.92 -10.44 14.06
CA LEU A 3 2.01 -11.15 13.19
C LEU A 3 1.80 -12.57 13.72
N LYS A 4 0.59 -13.09 13.58
CA LYS A 4 0.27 -14.44 14.04
C LYS A 4 0.90 -15.47 13.11
N PRO A 5 1.50 -16.55 13.66
CA PRO A 5 2.03 -17.62 12.82
C PRO A 5 0.93 -18.29 12.01
N PHE A 6 1.30 -18.91 10.91
CA PHE A 6 0.39 -19.66 10.08
C PHE A 6 0.96 -21.06 9.86
N GLU A 7 0.23 -22.08 10.25
CA GLU A 7 0.65 -23.49 10.12
C GLU A 7 2.04 -23.73 10.67
N ASN A 8 2.29 -23.23 11.89
CA ASN A 8 3.56 -23.37 12.60
C ASN A 8 4.75 -22.68 11.92
N ARG A 9 4.49 -21.77 10.98
CA ARG A 9 5.54 -20.99 10.31
C ARG A 9 5.39 -19.53 10.68
N ASP A 10 6.50 -18.88 10.92
CA ASP A 10 6.49 -17.46 11.28
C ASP A 10 6.08 -16.60 10.09
N VAL A 11 5.23 -15.63 10.37
CA VAL A 11 4.84 -14.62 9.39
C VAL A 11 5.58 -13.34 9.74
N VAL A 12 6.53 -12.97 8.90
CA VAL A 12 7.46 -11.87 9.19
C VAL A 12 7.15 -10.59 8.44
N GLN A 13 6.19 -10.62 7.54
CA GLN A 13 5.93 -9.52 6.65
C GLN A 13 4.45 -9.48 6.29
N ALA A 14 3.91 -8.27 6.14
CA ALA A 14 2.56 -8.09 5.64
C ALA A 14 2.61 -7.14 4.46
N THR A 15 1.93 -7.49 3.38
CA THR A 15 1.90 -6.67 2.17
C THR A 15 0.46 -6.46 1.70
N ILE A 16 0.28 -5.48 0.85
CA ILE A 16 -1.02 -5.14 0.29
C ILE A 16 -0.92 -5.14 -1.23
N LYS A 17 -1.90 -5.77 -1.85
CA LYS A 17 -2.10 -5.73 -3.29
C LYS A 17 -3.47 -5.10 -3.54
N VAL A 18 -3.51 -4.03 -4.31
CA VAL A 18 -4.77 -3.34 -4.60
C VAL A 18 -5.23 -3.68 -6.00
N THR A 19 -6.49 -4.08 -6.13
CA THR A 19 -7.10 -4.36 -7.43
C THR A 19 -8.19 -3.32 -7.71
N ASN A 20 -8.49 -3.10 -8.98
CA ASN A 20 -9.55 -2.20 -9.43
C ASN A 20 -9.36 -0.75 -8.96
N ALA A 21 -8.14 -0.33 -8.70
CA ALA A 21 -7.87 1.01 -8.18
C ALA A 21 -8.31 2.11 -9.14
N GLY A 22 -8.23 1.87 -10.44
CA GLY A 22 -8.57 2.88 -11.42
C GLY A 22 -10.05 3.13 -11.61
N ASP A 23 -10.90 2.18 -11.26
CA ASP A 23 -12.33 2.30 -11.55
C ASP A 23 -12.98 3.47 -10.83
N GLY A 24 -12.81 3.55 -9.52
CA GLY A 24 -13.39 4.63 -8.73
C GLY A 24 -12.77 5.99 -9.04
N LEU A 25 -11.48 6.00 -9.34
CA LEU A 25 -10.80 7.24 -9.71
C LEU A 25 -11.25 7.74 -11.08
N SER A 26 -11.50 6.84 -12.00
CA SER A 26 -12.02 7.22 -13.31
C SER A 26 -13.43 7.81 -13.20
N GLU A 27 -14.23 7.29 -12.28
CA GLU A 27 -15.56 7.87 -12.02
C GLU A 27 -15.44 9.29 -11.48
N ALA A 28 -14.45 9.54 -10.63
CA ALA A 28 -14.21 10.89 -10.12
C ALA A 28 -13.87 11.85 -11.25
N LEU A 29 -13.08 11.41 -12.22
CA LEU A 29 -12.74 12.24 -13.39
C LEU A 29 -13.92 12.42 -14.31
N ALA A 30 -14.90 11.52 -14.30
CA ALA A 30 -16.12 11.70 -15.08
C ALA A 30 -16.97 12.84 -14.52
N ILE A 31 -16.91 13.05 -13.21
CA ILE A 31 -17.64 14.16 -12.58
C ILE A 31 -16.91 15.48 -12.78
N GLU A 32 -15.60 15.46 -12.58
CA GLU A 32 -14.76 16.66 -12.71
C GLU A 32 -13.52 16.32 -13.52
N PRO A 33 -13.59 16.45 -14.85
CA PRO A 33 -12.47 16.09 -15.72
C PRO A 33 -11.24 16.97 -15.48
N VAL A 34 -10.09 16.31 -15.37
CA VAL A 34 -8.80 16.98 -15.23
C VAL A 34 -7.81 16.24 -16.12
N GLU A 35 -6.93 16.97 -16.77
CA GLU A 35 -5.85 16.39 -17.56
C GLU A 35 -4.57 16.40 -16.75
N TYR A 36 -3.91 15.26 -16.69
CA TYR A 36 -2.61 15.14 -16.01
C TYR A 36 -1.53 14.83 -17.01
N ASP A 37 -0.36 15.37 -16.75
CA ASP A 37 0.82 15.13 -17.60
C ASP A 37 1.81 14.25 -16.85
N VAL A 38 2.69 13.64 -17.62
CA VAL A 38 3.74 12.78 -17.07
C VAL A 38 4.60 13.60 -16.10
N GLY A 39 4.82 13.05 -14.91
CA GLY A 39 5.63 13.68 -13.88
C GLY A 39 4.83 14.42 -12.82
N GLU A 40 3.55 14.64 -13.04
CA GLU A 40 2.72 15.27 -12.02
C GLU A 40 2.41 14.33 -10.88
N THR A 41 2.39 14.86 -9.67
CA THR A 41 2.01 14.10 -8.48
C THR A 41 0.53 14.30 -8.22
N ILE A 42 -0.20 13.21 -8.10
CA ILE A 42 -1.64 13.25 -7.88
C ILE A 42 -1.94 12.56 -6.57
N THR A 43 -2.67 13.24 -5.69
CA THR A 43 -3.04 12.67 -4.40
C THR A 43 -4.47 12.16 -4.47
N VAL A 44 -4.66 10.90 -4.07
CA VAL A 44 -5.95 10.24 -4.17
C VAL A 44 -6.34 9.60 -2.85
N VAL A 45 -7.64 9.43 -2.67
CA VAL A 45 -8.19 8.66 -1.54
C VAL A 45 -8.98 7.50 -2.12
N LEU A 46 -8.71 6.31 -1.62
CA LEU A 46 -9.41 5.09 -2.04
C LEU A 46 -9.99 4.40 -0.81
N GLU A 47 -11.24 4.01 -0.92
CA GLU A 47 -11.83 3.13 0.06
C GLU A 47 -11.75 1.71 -0.48
N THR A 48 -11.28 0.79 0.34
CA THR A 48 -11.04 -0.58 -0.09
C THR A 48 -11.68 -1.58 0.85
N ILE A 49 -11.90 -2.78 0.33
CA ILE A 49 -12.36 -3.90 1.14
C ILE A 49 -11.39 -5.07 0.92
N CYS A 50 -11.02 -5.74 2.00
CA CYS A 50 -10.15 -6.91 1.90
C CYS A 50 -10.97 -8.09 1.35
N THR A 51 -10.57 -8.60 0.21
CA THR A 51 -11.27 -9.69 -0.46
C THR A 51 -10.51 -11.01 -0.37
N GLY A 52 -9.27 -10.97 0.08
CA GLY A 52 -8.51 -12.20 0.20
C GLY A 52 -7.25 -12.04 1.01
N VAL A 53 -6.80 -13.15 1.56
CA VAL A 53 -5.55 -13.24 2.31
C VAL A 53 -4.82 -14.48 1.80
N ALA A 54 -3.53 -14.32 1.53
CA ALA A 54 -2.69 -15.43 1.13
C ALA A 54 -1.39 -15.40 1.93
N TYR A 55 -0.79 -16.55 2.11
CA TYR A 55 0.52 -16.68 2.75
C TYR A 55 1.50 -17.20 1.73
N VAL A 56 2.58 -16.48 1.55
CA VAL A 56 3.58 -16.78 0.51
C VAL A 56 4.95 -16.88 1.16
N PRO A 57 5.74 -17.90 0.82
CA PRO A 57 7.09 -18.00 1.37
C PRO A 57 7.93 -16.80 0.99
N VAL A 58 8.68 -16.31 1.95
CA VAL A 58 9.69 -15.31 1.67
C VAL A 58 10.86 -16.07 1.02
N ARG A 59 11.33 -15.56 -0.08
CA ARG A 59 12.36 -16.15 -0.93
C ARG A 59 13.31 -17.11 -0.19
N ASP A 60 13.29 -18.38 -0.59
CA ASP A 60 14.20 -19.42 -0.10
C ASP A 60 14.23 -19.61 1.42
N THR A 61 13.14 -19.29 2.10
CA THR A 61 13.08 -19.44 3.56
C THR A 61 11.82 -20.19 3.97
N ASP A 62 11.76 -20.56 5.26
CA ASP A 62 10.58 -21.18 5.84
C ASP A 62 9.60 -20.17 6.38
N VAL A 63 9.97 -18.89 6.40
CA VAL A 63 9.09 -17.86 6.91
C VAL A 63 8.15 -17.37 5.80
N LEU A 64 7.04 -16.79 6.22
CA LEU A 64 5.98 -16.39 5.30
C LEU A 64 5.76 -14.90 5.32
N LYS A 65 5.23 -14.39 4.23
CA LYS A 65 4.62 -13.07 4.21
C LYS A 65 3.11 -13.24 4.03
N ARG A 66 2.36 -12.41 4.70
CA ARG A 66 0.91 -12.37 4.55
C ARG A 66 0.55 -11.32 3.50
N VAL A 67 -0.14 -11.73 2.47
CA VAL A 67 -0.55 -10.84 1.38
C VAL A 67 -2.03 -10.58 1.50
N HIS A 68 -2.40 -9.31 1.64
CA HIS A 68 -3.79 -8.89 1.66
C HIS A 68 -4.17 -8.38 0.28
N THR A 69 -5.27 -8.91 -0.27
CA THR A 69 -5.81 -8.38 -1.52
C THR A 69 -6.95 -7.45 -1.17
N LEU A 70 -6.81 -6.19 -1.53
CA LEU A 70 -7.82 -5.17 -1.31
C LEU A 70 -8.43 -4.78 -2.64
N ARG A 71 -9.75 -4.81 -2.71
CA ARG A 71 -10.45 -4.32 -3.90
C ARG A 71 -10.88 -2.89 -3.64
N ALA A 72 -10.45 -1.98 -4.50
CA ALA A 72 -10.83 -0.58 -4.39
C ALA A 72 -12.24 -0.37 -4.93
N GLY A 73 -13.00 0.46 -4.25
CA GLY A 73 -14.31 0.86 -4.70
C GLY A 73 -14.33 2.36 -4.93
N LEU A 74 -14.86 3.08 -3.97
CA LEU A 74 -14.97 4.53 -4.08
C LEU A 74 -13.58 5.19 -4.06
N GLY A 75 -13.36 6.10 -4.99
CA GLY A 75 -12.10 6.85 -5.04
C GLY A 75 -12.33 8.30 -5.38
N THR A 76 -11.46 9.16 -4.92
CA THR A 76 -11.51 10.56 -5.27
C THR A 76 -10.09 11.15 -5.30
N ILE A 77 -9.97 12.23 -6.05
CA ILE A 77 -8.71 12.97 -6.17
C ILE A 77 -8.83 14.19 -5.28
N ILE A 78 -7.83 14.42 -4.44
CA ILE A 78 -7.88 15.51 -3.47
C ILE A 78 -6.65 16.37 -3.59
N ASP A 79 -6.77 17.60 -3.07
CA ASP A 79 -5.62 18.49 -2.97
C ASP A 79 -4.67 17.92 -1.91
N ALA A 80 -3.40 17.77 -2.26
CA ALA A 80 -2.39 17.24 -1.35
C ALA A 80 -2.33 18.01 -0.02
N LYS A 81 -2.71 19.27 -0.02
CA LYS A 81 -2.71 20.09 1.21
C LYS A 81 -3.61 19.53 2.28
N VAL A 82 -4.69 18.86 1.88
CA VAL A 82 -5.66 18.28 2.83
C VAL A 82 -5.00 17.21 3.69
N VAL A 83 -4.05 16.47 3.12
CA VAL A 83 -3.40 15.35 3.83
C VAL A 83 -1.90 15.60 4.05
N ALA A 84 -1.43 16.83 3.85
CA ALA A 84 -0.01 17.13 3.93
C ALA A 84 0.60 16.71 5.26
N LYS A 85 -0.07 17.02 6.36
CA LYS A 85 0.45 16.66 7.68
C LYS A 85 0.52 15.15 7.86
N VAL A 86 -0.49 14.44 7.41
CA VAL A 86 -0.53 12.97 7.51
C VAL A 86 0.62 12.36 6.71
N LEU A 87 0.84 12.83 5.49
CA LEU A 87 1.92 12.32 4.65
C LEU A 87 3.28 12.67 5.21
N ASP A 88 3.45 13.88 5.73
CA ASP A 88 4.72 14.29 6.33
C ASP A 88 5.05 13.47 7.57
N ASP A 89 4.07 13.27 8.43
CA ASP A 89 4.26 12.45 9.62
C ASP A 89 4.64 11.03 9.26
N HIS A 90 4.02 10.49 8.21
CA HIS A 90 4.32 9.14 7.74
C HIS A 90 5.72 9.05 7.16
N ARG A 91 6.15 10.05 6.38
CA ARG A 91 7.51 10.08 5.84
C ARG A 91 8.54 10.07 6.96
N LYS A 92 8.29 10.85 8.01
CA LYS A 92 9.19 10.87 9.17
C LYS A 92 9.24 9.52 9.85
N ALA A 93 8.09 8.87 10.00
CA ALA A 93 8.03 7.55 10.61
C ALA A 93 8.79 6.52 9.78
N LEU A 94 8.66 6.59 8.46
CA LEU A 94 9.40 5.70 7.56
C LEU A 94 10.91 5.94 7.65
N ASP A 95 11.32 7.19 7.69
CA ASP A 95 12.74 7.52 7.81
C ASP A 95 13.32 7.00 9.11
N GLU A 96 12.59 7.15 10.21
CA GLU A 96 13.02 6.61 11.49
C GLU A 96 13.11 5.08 11.44
N ALA A 97 12.14 4.42 10.85
CA ALA A 97 12.15 2.97 10.74
C ALA A 97 13.32 2.48 9.90
N ARG A 98 13.63 3.19 8.81
CA ARG A 98 14.79 2.86 7.98
C ARG A 98 16.09 3.07 8.75
N GLY A 99 16.16 4.15 9.52
CA GLY A 99 17.34 4.41 10.35
C GLY A 99 17.56 3.34 11.40
N ARG A 100 16.51 2.68 11.85
CA ARG A 100 16.61 1.58 12.79
C ARG A 100 16.70 0.20 12.12
N GLY A 101 16.65 0.18 10.78
CA GLY A 101 16.70 -1.09 10.05
C GLY A 101 15.45 -1.93 10.18
N GLN A 102 14.31 -1.30 10.39
CA GLN A 102 13.06 -2.02 10.64
C GLN A 102 12.22 -2.30 9.40
N LEU A 103 12.65 -1.86 8.25
CA LEU A 103 11.92 -2.13 7.01
C LEU A 103 12.58 -3.30 6.28
N PRO A 104 12.06 -4.53 6.48
CA PRO A 104 12.74 -5.72 5.96
C PRO A 104 12.65 -5.87 4.44
N PHE A 105 11.74 -5.19 3.82
CA PHE A 105 11.52 -5.32 2.38
C PHE A 105 12.11 -4.17 1.59
N GLU A 106 12.96 -3.38 2.18
CA GLU A 106 13.49 -2.19 1.57
C GLU A 106 14.33 -2.48 0.36
N GLY A 107 14.46 -3.02 -0.39
CA GLY A 107 15.11 -3.33 -1.62
C GLY A 107 14.31 -4.32 -2.42
N GLU A 108 13.27 -4.84 -1.83
CA GLU A 108 12.43 -5.81 -2.51
C GLU A 108 11.30 -5.17 -3.27
N GLY A 109 10.91 -3.98 -2.90
CA GLY A 109 9.87 -3.26 -3.60
C GLY A 109 10.18 -3.07 -5.07
N ASP A 110 11.43 -3.16 -5.40
CA ASP A 110 11.88 -2.98 -6.77
C ASP A 110 11.66 -4.22 -7.63
N ASP A 111 11.31 -5.31 -7.03
CA ASP A 111 11.13 -6.57 -7.73
C ASP A 111 9.76 -6.68 -8.41
N GLU A 112 8.98 -5.70 -8.27
CA GLU A 112 7.61 -5.68 -8.80
C GLU A 112 7.53 -5.71 -10.30
#